data_b460cdac04ada81040816da17e9b063b
#
_entry.id   b460cdac04ada81040816da17e9b063b
#
_cell.length_a   1.000
_cell.length_b   1.000
_cell.length_c   1.000
_cell.angle_alpha   90.00
_cell.angle_beta   90.00
_cell.angle_gamma   90.00
#
_symmetry.space_group_name_H-M   'P 1'
#
loop_
_entity.id
_entity.type
_entity.pdbx_description
1 polymer ?
#
loop_
_entity_poly.entity_id
_entity_poly.type
_entity_poly.pdbx_seq_one_letter_code
_entity_poly.pdbx_strand_id
1 'polypeptide(L)'
;MAEKFNRATFTRSFLRNITRIKAPDEMLAEAKAQGLEKTLGVVDLIVLGVGAIIGSGIFAVVGIAAAGGADGSSVGAGPALVVSMIIAAIACIFSALCYSEFATMIPVAGGAYTYTFATLGEFAAWMVGWVLMLEYAIGFIAVACAWSNHFVQFMAGFDKVLPAWLAHPPVWLTNDVFSVGKLVSENPDIHVPTLFGMPICINLPAILIVLLITAILVKG
;
A
#
# COMPACT_ATOMS: atom_id res chain seq x y z
N MET A 1 -43.81 -27.05 -4.94
CA MET A 1 -43.03 -28.07 -5.67
C MET A 1 -41.56 -27.74 -5.49
N ALA A 2 -40.86 -28.43 -4.62
CA ALA A 2 -39.42 -28.15 -4.36
C ALA A 2 -38.61 -28.75 -5.51
N GLU A 3 -38.00 -27.86 -6.30
CA GLU A 3 -37.07 -28.25 -7.35
C GLU A 3 -35.92 -29.03 -6.73
N LYS A 4 -35.77 -30.31 -7.08
CA LYS A 4 -34.70 -31.16 -6.57
C LYS A 4 -33.37 -30.51 -6.93
N PHE A 5 -32.71 -29.93 -5.93
CA PHE A 5 -31.35 -29.38 -6.03
C PHE A 5 -30.41 -30.47 -6.56
N ASN A 6 -30.09 -30.38 -7.85
CA ASN A 6 -29.22 -31.35 -8.51
C ASN A 6 -27.76 -30.96 -8.26
N ARG A 7 -27.15 -31.66 -7.28
CA ARG A 7 -25.74 -31.45 -6.91
C ARG A 7 -24.76 -31.50 -8.08
N ALA A 8 -25.00 -32.40 -9.04
CA ALA A 8 -24.13 -32.54 -10.21
C ALA A 8 -24.20 -31.32 -11.15
N THR A 9 -25.39 -30.75 -11.34
CA THR A 9 -25.57 -29.52 -12.14
C THR A 9 -24.99 -28.31 -11.43
N PHE A 10 -25.17 -28.21 -10.11
CA PHE A 10 -24.59 -27.15 -9.30
C PHE A 10 -23.05 -27.20 -9.34
N THR A 11 -22.44 -28.37 -9.12
CA THR A 11 -20.97 -28.51 -9.14
C THR A 11 -20.39 -28.19 -10.51
N ARG A 12 -21.04 -28.61 -11.61
CA ARG A 12 -20.58 -28.28 -12.98
C ARG A 12 -20.69 -26.77 -13.28
N SER A 13 -21.78 -26.13 -12.90
CA SER A 13 -21.94 -24.70 -13.11
C SER A 13 -20.97 -23.89 -12.22
N PHE A 14 -20.75 -24.32 -10.99
CA PHE A 14 -19.81 -23.73 -10.07
C PHE A 14 -18.38 -23.83 -10.60
N LEU A 15 -17.91 -25.00 -11.00
CA LEU A 15 -16.57 -25.18 -11.58
C LEU A 15 -16.39 -24.36 -12.86
N ARG A 16 -17.40 -24.31 -13.73
CA ARG A 16 -17.36 -23.50 -14.95
C ARG A 16 -17.25 -22.02 -14.67
N ASN A 17 -17.90 -21.52 -13.61
CA ASN A 17 -17.82 -20.11 -13.22
C ASN A 17 -16.46 -19.78 -12.60
N ILE A 18 -15.91 -20.66 -11.77
CA ILE A 18 -14.58 -20.46 -11.15
C ILE A 18 -13.47 -20.39 -12.20
N THR A 19 -13.57 -21.19 -13.27
CA THR A 19 -12.57 -21.22 -14.35
C THR A 19 -12.96 -20.35 -15.54
N ARG A 20 -13.96 -19.50 -15.41
CA ARG A 20 -14.38 -18.59 -16.47
C ARG A 20 -13.27 -17.61 -16.80
N ILE A 21 -12.78 -17.66 -18.02
CA ILE A 21 -11.84 -16.71 -18.60
C ILE A 21 -12.66 -15.65 -19.34
N LYS A 22 -12.31 -14.38 -19.15
CA LYS A 22 -12.95 -13.27 -19.87
C LYS A 22 -12.15 -12.98 -21.13
N ALA A 23 -12.83 -12.98 -22.27
CA ALA A 23 -12.17 -12.73 -23.55
C ALA A 23 -11.65 -11.26 -23.60
N PRO A 24 -10.46 -11.03 -24.18
CA PRO A 24 -9.91 -9.68 -24.31
C PRO A 24 -10.86 -8.69 -25.01
N ASP A 25 -11.61 -9.16 -26.00
CA ASP A 25 -12.57 -8.33 -26.74
C ASP A 25 -13.74 -7.86 -25.88
N GLU A 26 -14.23 -8.70 -24.96
CA GLU A 26 -15.26 -8.32 -23.99
C GLU A 26 -14.72 -7.26 -23.02
N MET A 27 -13.49 -7.41 -22.56
CA MET A 27 -12.82 -6.45 -21.66
C MET A 27 -12.61 -5.10 -22.36
N LEU A 28 -12.21 -5.11 -23.61
CA LEU A 28 -12.05 -3.90 -24.42
C LEU A 28 -13.39 -3.19 -24.68
N ALA A 29 -14.46 -3.95 -24.91
CA ALA A 29 -15.79 -3.38 -25.08
C ALA A 29 -16.29 -2.70 -23.82
N GLU A 30 -16.10 -3.32 -22.64
CA GLU A 30 -16.45 -2.74 -21.35
C GLU A 30 -15.61 -1.47 -21.03
N ALA A 31 -14.30 -1.51 -21.29
CA ALA A 31 -13.43 -0.36 -21.07
C ALA A 31 -13.83 0.84 -21.95
N LYS A 32 -14.23 0.59 -23.20
CA LYS A 32 -14.78 1.63 -24.07
C LYS A 32 -16.12 2.19 -23.56
N ALA A 33 -16.97 1.34 -22.99
CA ALA A 33 -18.24 1.75 -22.41
C ALA A 33 -18.08 2.61 -21.15
N GLN A 34 -16.96 2.47 -20.40
CA GLN A 34 -16.65 3.28 -19.23
C GLN A 34 -16.23 4.73 -19.58
N GLY A 35 -15.93 5.02 -20.85
CA GLY A 35 -15.69 6.38 -21.33
C GLY A 35 -14.43 7.07 -20.75
N LEU A 36 -13.46 6.30 -20.27
CA LEU A 36 -12.21 6.88 -19.76
C LEU A 36 -11.42 7.52 -20.90
N GLU A 37 -11.19 8.82 -20.80
CA GLU A 37 -10.40 9.57 -21.77
C GLU A 37 -8.90 9.37 -21.53
N LYS A 38 -8.13 9.20 -22.61
CA LYS A 38 -6.68 9.09 -22.56
C LYS A 38 -6.08 10.50 -22.50
N THR A 39 -5.93 11.06 -21.31
CA THR A 39 -5.40 12.41 -21.09
C THR A 39 -3.90 12.42 -20.75
N LEU A 40 -3.33 11.30 -20.27
CA LEU A 40 -1.96 11.22 -19.81
C LEU A 40 -1.00 10.83 -20.93
N GLY A 41 0.11 11.59 -21.05
CA GLY A 41 1.21 11.27 -21.92
C GLY A 41 2.19 10.26 -21.30
N VAL A 42 3.19 9.84 -22.09
CA VAL A 42 4.21 8.87 -21.63
C VAL A 42 5.01 9.41 -20.45
N VAL A 43 5.37 10.70 -20.47
CA VAL A 43 6.14 11.34 -19.38
C VAL A 43 5.31 11.39 -18.11
N ASP A 44 4.02 11.72 -18.20
CA ASP A 44 3.11 11.77 -17.04
C ASP A 44 2.98 10.39 -16.40
N LEU A 45 2.88 9.33 -17.22
CA LEU A 45 2.81 7.95 -16.72
C LEU A 45 4.11 7.52 -16.04
N ILE A 46 5.28 7.91 -16.58
CA ILE A 46 6.59 7.62 -15.95
C ILE A 46 6.68 8.33 -14.60
N VAL A 47 6.35 9.62 -14.54
CA VAL A 47 6.42 10.40 -13.30
C VAL A 47 5.46 9.86 -12.24
N LEU A 48 4.23 9.52 -12.63
CA LEU A 48 3.26 8.87 -11.74
C LEU A 48 3.76 7.50 -11.25
N GLY A 49 4.33 6.69 -12.14
CA GLY A 49 4.89 5.39 -11.79
C GLY A 49 6.06 5.52 -10.80
N VAL A 50 6.99 6.43 -11.05
CA VAL A 50 8.10 6.72 -10.12
C VAL A 50 7.57 7.20 -8.78
N GLY A 51 6.58 8.11 -8.76
CA GLY A 51 5.95 8.59 -7.54
C GLY A 51 5.25 7.50 -6.74
N ALA A 52 4.60 6.54 -7.42
CA ALA A 52 3.95 5.41 -6.77
C ALA A 52 4.95 4.40 -6.17
N ILE A 53 6.13 4.23 -6.78
CA ILE A 53 7.18 3.32 -6.30
C ILE A 53 7.92 3.91 -5.10
N ILE A 54 8.14 5.24 -5.08
CA ILE A 54 8.79 5.94 -3.98
C ILE A 54 7.84 5.98 -2.77
N GLY A 55 8.06 5.10 -1.82
CA GLY A 55 7.25 4.97 -0.62
C GLY A 55 8.09 4.89 0.66
N SER A 56 7.46 4.46 1.74
CA SER A 56 8.11 4.27 3.05
C SER A 56 9.34 3.36 3.00
N GLY A 57 9.40 2.44 2.03
CA GLY A 57 10.54 1.54 1.85
C GLY A 57 11.86 2.31 1.68
N ILE A 58 11.90 3.34 0.85
CA ILE A 58 13.10 4.13 0.61
C ILE A 58 13.45 5.00 1.83
N PHE A 59 12.46 5.69 2.40
CA PHE A 59 12.71 6.69 3.43
C PHE A 59 12.83 6.12 4.84
N ALA A 60 12.18 5.01 5.16
CA ALA A 60 12.17 4.42 6.50
C ALA A 60 12.94 3.11 6.60
N VAL A 61 12.72 2.20 5.64
CA VAL A 61 13.23 0.81 5.75
C VAL A 61 14.70 0.70 5.33
N VAL A 62 15.16 1.46 4.33
CA VAL A 62 16.55 1.39 3.83
C VAL A 62 17.56 1.72 4.93
N GLY A 63 17.28 2.74 5.74
CA GLY A 63 18.16 3.12 6.87
C GLY A 63 18.33 1.98 7.89
N ILE A 64 17.22 1.37 8.29
CA ILE A 64 17.20 0.24 9.23
C ILE A 64 17.85 -0.99 8.61
N ALA A 65 17.57 -1.28 7.35
CA ALA A 65 18.16 -2.43 6.65
C ALA A 65 19.67 -2.28 6.49
N ALA A 66 20.19 -1.06 6.30
CA ALA A 66 21.62 -0.79 6.19
C ALA A 66 22.34 -0.81 7.54
N ALA A 67 21.76 -0.14 8.55
CA ALA A 67 22.40 0.06 9.86
C ALA A 67 22.10 -1.05 10.86
N GLY A 68 21.00 -1.77 10.71
CA GLY A 68 20.44 -2.69 11.70
C GLY A 68 19.48 -2.00 12.66
N GLY A 69 18.84 -2.78 13.52
CA GLY A 69 17.96 -2.26 14.57
C GLY A 69 18.74 -1.49 15.63
N ALA A 70 18.23 -0.33 16.03
CA ALA A 70 18.87 0.49 17.07
C ALA A 70 18.98 -0.22 18.44
N ASP A 71 18.15 -1.22 18.65
CA ASP A 71 18.10 -2.09 19.82
C ASP A 71 19.08 -3.27 19.77
N GLY A 72 19.89 -3.38 18.70
CA GLY A 72 20.80 -4.50 18.48
C GLY A 72 20.11 -5.83 18.13
N SER A 73 18.81 -5.83 17.92
CA SER A 73 18.02 -7.04 17.58
C SER A 73 18.35 -7.61 16.19
N SER A 74 18.88 -6.79 15.30
CA SER A 74 19.26 -7.19 13.95
C SER A 74 20.58 -6.53 13.51
N VAL A 75 21.42 -7.31 12.85
CA VAL A 75 22.65 -6.82 12.23
C VAL A 75 22.29 -6.18 10.89
N GLY A 76 22.74 -4.96 10.65
CA GLY A 76 22.53 -4.28 9.38
C GLY A 76 23.29 -4.94 8.22
N ALA A 77 22.72 -4.89 7.04
CA ALA A 77 23.35 -5.42 5.83
C ALA A 77 24.54 -4.57 5.33
N GLY A 78 24.69 -3.34 5.85
CA GLY A 78 25.73 -2.42 5.42
C GLY A 78 25.76 -2.20 3.91
N PRO A 79 26.96 -2.15 3.28
CA PRO A 79 27.09 -1.97 1.83
C PRO A 79 26.50 -3.11 1.00
N ALA A 80 26.29 -4.31 1.58
CA ALA A 80 25.70 -5.45 0.89
C ALA A 80 24.22 -5.19 0.48
N LEU A 81 23.56 -4.22 1.11
CA LEU A 81 22.22 -3.78 0.74
C LEU A 81 22.15 -3.34 -0.73
N VAL A 82 23.21 -2.71 -1.26
CA VAL A 82 23.27 -2.28 -2.67
C VAL A 82 23.18 -3.49 -3.61
N VAL A 83 23.87 -4.58 -3.28
CA VAL A 83 23.82 -5.82 -4.07
C VAL A 83 22.40 -6.41 -4.07
N SER A 84 21.75 -6.46 -2.91
CA SER A 84 20.36 -6.93 -2.79
C SER A 84 19.40 -6.07 -3.63
N MET A 85 19.58 -4.75 -3.62
CA MET A 85 18.78 -3.82 -4.43
C MET A 85 18.99 -4.04 -5.95
N ILE A 86 20.24 -4.30 -6.38
CA ILE A 86 20.53 -4.59 -7.80
C ILE A 86 19.85 -5.91 -8.22
N ILE A 87 19.93 -6.95 -7.41
CA ILE A 87 19.29 -8.23 -7.71
C ILE A 87 17.77 -8.07 -7.79
N ALA A 88 17.18 -7.35 -6.83
CA ALA A 88 15.75 -7.04 -6.85
C ALA A 88 15.35 -6.22 -8.09
N ALA A 89 16.15 -5.22 -8.48
CA ALA A 89 15.91 -4.42 -9.68
C ALA A 89 15.92 -5.28 -10.96
N ILE A 90 16.86 -6.22 -11.08
CA ILE A 90 16.92 -7.15 -12.21
C ILE A 90 15.64 -8.00 -12.28
N ALA A 91 15.20 -8.56 -11.14
CA ALA A 91 13.95 -9.31 -11.08
C ALA A 91 12.73 -8.45 -11.47
N CYS A 92 12.69 -7.20 -11.03
CA CYS A 92 11.62 -6.26 -11.41
C CYS A 92 11.61 -5.94 -12.91
N ILE A 93 12.78 -5.86 -13.57
CA ILE A 93 12.86 -5.64 -15.02
C ILE A 93 12.16 -6.78 -15.77
N PHE A 94 12.41 -8.04 -15.43
CA PHE A 94 11.73 -9.16 -16.08
C PHE A 94 10.20 -9.13 -15.84
N SER A 95 9.76 -8.82 -14.64
CA SER A 95 8.34 -8.63 -14.35
C SER A 95 7.73 -7.49 -15.18
N ALA A 96 8.42 -6.36 -15.28
CA ALA A 96 7.96 -5.21 -16.06
C ALA A 96 7.83 -5.53 -17.56
N LEU A 97 8.75 -6.33 -18.13
CA LEU A 97 8.64 -6.78 -19.51
C LEU A 97 7.41 -7.64 -19.74
N CYS A 98 7.12 -8.60 -18.84
CA CYS A 98 5.90 -9.41 -18.92
C CYS A 98 4.64 -8.52 -18.83
N TYR A 99 4.62 -7.55 -17.90
CA TYR A 99 3.50 -6.62 -17.77
C TYR A 99 3.30 -5.74 -19.01
N SER A 100 4.39 -5.29 -19.64
CA SER A 100 4.31 -4.48 -20.87
C SER A 100 3.73 -5.27 -22.04
N GLU A 101 4.03 -6.56 -22.13
CA GLU A 101 3.43 -7.44 -23.13
C GLU A 101 1.91 -7.59 -22.91
N PHE A 102 1.48 -7.88 -21.67
CA PHE A 102 0.07 -7.91 -21.34
C PHE A 102 -0.65 -6.60 -21.61
N ALA A 103 -0.01 -5.46 -21.30
CA ALA A 103 -0.58 -4.14 -21.55
C ALA A 103 -0.80 -3.85 -23.04
N THR A 104 0.01 -4.43 -23.93
CA THR A 104 -0.21 -4.32 -25.38
C THR A 104 -1.33 -5.23 -25.89
N MET A 105 -1.48 -6.41 -25.29
CA MET A 105 -2.51 -7.38 -25.68
C MET A 105 -3.89 -6.99 -25.13
N ILE A 106 -3.94 -6.48 -23.89
CA ILE A 106 -5.17 -6.14 -23.16
C ILE A 106 -5.03 -4.72 -22.61
N PRO A 107 -5.15 -3.67 -23.43
CA PRO A 107 -4.96 -2.29 -23.02
C PRO A 107 -6.18 -1.73 -22.26
N VAL A 108 -6.49 -2.33 -21.11
CA VAL A 108 -7.57 -1.92 -20.21
C VAL A 108 -7.01 -1.64 -18.82
N ALA A 109 -7.69 -0.77 -18.07
CA ALA A 109 -7.34 -0.52 -16.68
C ALA A 109 -7.66 -1.74 -15.80
N GLY A 110 -6.84 -1.97 -14.75
CA GLY A 110 -7.07 -3.05 -13.78
C GLY A 110 -5.82 -3.87 -13.42
N GLY A 111 -4.71 -3.66 -14.10
CA GLY A 111 -3.41 -4.25 -13.77
C GLY A 111 -3.44 -5.77 -13.61
N ALA A 112 -2.81 -6.28 -12.54
CA ALA A 112 -2.68 -7.71 -12.28
C ALA A 112 -4.01 -8.44 -12.20
N TYR A 113 -5.06 -7.82 -11.64
CA TYR A 113 -6.40 -8.39 -11.58
C TYR A 113 -6.94 -8.74 -12.97
N THR A 114 -6.88 -7.77 -13.88
CA THR A 114 -7.40 -7.92 -15.25
C THR A 114 -6.64 -8.98 -16.04
N TYR A 115 -5.30 -8.97 -15.95
CA TYR A 115 -4.47 -9.96 -16.66
C TYR A 115 -4.67 -11.37 -16.10
N THR A 116 -4.83 -11.49 -14.78
CA THR A 116 -5.15 -12.79 -14.15
C THR A 116 -6.53 -13.29 -14.58
N PHE A 117 -7.52 -12.41 -14.71
CA PHE A 117 -8.85 -12.81 -15.18
C PHE A 117 -8.81 -13.29 -16.63
N ALA A 118 -8.04 -12.65 -17.49
CA ALA A 118 -7.89 -13.04 -18.89
C ALA A 118 -7.10 -14.34 -19.10
N THR A 119 -6.26 -14.75 -18.12
CA THR A 119 -5.35 -15.89 -18.29
C THR A 119 -5.68 -17.08 -17.39
N LEU A 120 -5.95 -16.85 -16.11
CA LEU A 120 -6.13 -17.89 -15.09
C LEU A 120 -7.59 -18.07 -14.66
N GLY A 121 -8.48 -17.15 -15.06
CA GLY A 121 -9.90 -17.19 -14.78
C GLY A 121 -10.34 -16.46 -13.50
N GLU A 122 -11.66 -16.53 -13.25
CA GLU A 122 -12.35 -15.68 -12.28
C GLU A 122 -11.88 -15.88 -10.84
N PHE A 123 -11.67 -17.13 -10.41
CA PHE A 123 -11.25 -17.43 -9.03
C PHE A 123 -9.84 -16.88 -8.73
N ALA A 124 -8.89 -17.11 -9.65
CA ALA A 124 -7.54 -16.59 -9.49
C ALA A 124 -7.53 -15.06 -9.47
N ALA A 125 -8.31 -14.41 -10.35
CA ALA A 125 -8.47 -12.97 -10.36
C ALA A 125 -9.08 -12.45 -9.06
N TRP A 126 -10.10 -13.13 -8.51
CA TRP A 126 -10.70 -12.78 -7.23
C TRP A 126 -9.68 -12.83 -6.08
N MET A 127 -8.86 -13.88 -6.02
CA MET A 127 -7.79 -13.98 -5.02
C MET A 127 -6.77 -12.84 -5.17
N VAL A 128 -6.31 -12.56 -6.40
CA VAL A 128 -5.39 -11.45 -6.69
C VAL A 128 -6.01 -10.12 -6.32
N GLY A 129 -7.31 -9.92 -6.57
CA GLY A 129 -8.03 -8.71 -6.18
C GLY A 129 -8.01 -8.46 -4.67
N TRP A 130 -8.22 -9.50 -3.87
CA TRP A 130 -8.12 -9.40 -2.41
C TRP A 130 -6.69 -9.11 -1.93
N VAL A 131 -5.68 -9.75 -2.53
CA VAL A 131 -4.28 -9.49 -2.20
C VAL A 131 -3.89 -8.05 -2.52
N LEU A 132 -4.27 -7.55 -3.71
CA LEU A 132 -4.03 -6.16 -4.10
C LEU A 132 -4.73 -5.16 -3.16
N MET A 133 -5.96 -5.45 -2.74
CA MET A 133 -6.70 -4.59 -1.81
C MET A 133 -5.98 -4.51 -0.46
N LEU A 134 -5.49 -5.64 0.06
CA LEU A 134 -4.68 -5.70 1.28
C LEU A 134 -3.33 -4.99 1.13
N GLU A 135 -2.64 -5.19 0.01
CA GLU A 135 -1.36 -4.56 -0.30
C GLU A 135 -1.49 -3.03 -0.29
N TYR A 136 -2.47 -2.49 -1.01
CA TYR A 136 -2.70 -1.04 -1.04
C TYR A 136 -3.11 -0.50 0.33
N ALA A 137 -3.97 -1.20 1.08
CA ALA A 137 -4.38 -0.76 2.41
C ALA A 137 -3.20 -0.70 3.39
N ILE A 138 -2.38 -1.76 3.45
CA ILE A 138 -1.20 -1.81 4.33
C ILE A 138 -0.16 -0.80 3.89
N GLY A 139 0.12 -0.71 2.58
CA GLY A 139 1.07 0.23 2.01
C GLY A 139 0.69 1.68 2.33
N PHE A 140 -0.56 2.02 2.16
CA PHE A 140 -1.10 3.34 2.46
C PHE A 140 -0.93 3.71 3.95
N ILE A 141 -1.27 2.80 4.86
CA ILE A 141 -1.10 3.02 6.30
C ILE A 141 0.39 3.22 6.64
N ALA A 142 1.26 2.35 6.11
CA ALA A 142 2.70 2.43 6.35
C ALA A 142 3.31 3.75 5.88
N VAL A 143 2.91 4.23 4.68
CA VAL A 143 3.38 5.53 4.15
C VAL A 143 2.88 6.69 5.00
N ALA A 144 1.61 6.68 5.41
CA ALA A 144 1.04 7.73 6.25
C ALA A 144 1.75 7.82 7.62
N CYS A 145 2.03 6.67 8.25
CA CYS A 145 2.77 6.61 9.51
C CYS A 145 4.23 7.07 9.35
N ALA A 146 4.91 6.63 8.28
CA ALA A 146 6.28 7.06 8.01
C ALA A 146 6.35 8.58 7.76
N TRP A 147 5.41 9.13 7.00
CA TRP A 147 5.30 10.57 6.79
C TRP A 147 5.07 11.32 8.11
N SER A 148 4.15 10.84 8.94
CA SER A 148 3.89 11.42 10.26
C SER A 148 5.15 11.50 11.12
N ASN A 149 5.93 10.42 11.17
CA ASN A 149 7.19 10.39 11.94
C ASN A 149 8.20 11.42 11.44
N HIS A 150 8.37 11.55 10.12
CA HIS A 150 9.25 12.56 9.54
C HIS A 150 8.74 13.97 9.79
N PHE A 151 7.44 14.19 9.71
CA PHE A 151 6.81 15.48 10.00
C PHE A 151 7.03 15.91 11.45
N VAL A 152 6.84 15.00 12.40
CA VAL A 152 7.10 15.29 13.83
C VAL A 152 8.57 15.61 14.07
N GLN A 153 9.49 14.85 13.48
CA GLN A 153 10.93 15.13 13.57
C GLN A 153 11.30 16.49 12.96
N PHE A 154 10.68 16.83 11.83
CA PHE A 154 10.87 18.12 11.19
C PHE A 154 10.37 19.26 12.09
N MET A 155 9.19 19.14 12.70
CA MET A 155 8.66 20.12 13.65
C MET A 155 9.55 20.29 14.89
N ALA A 156 10.10 19.20 15.42
CA ALA A 156 11.03 19.23 16.54
C ALA A 156 12.31 20.01 16.24
N GLY A 157 12.74 20.08 14.96
CA GLY A 157 13.87 20.92 14.55
C GLY A 157 13.62 22.44 14.68
N PHE A 158 12.37 22.86 14.84
CA PHE A 158 11.97 24.26 14.99
C PHE A 158 11.57 24.62 16.44
N ASP A 159 12.06 23.92 17.44
CA ASP A 159 11.74 24.10 18.86
C ASP A 159 11.95 25.54 19.38
N LYS A 160 12.89 26.28 18.79
CA LYS A 160 13.17 27.69 19.13
C LYS A 160 12.14 28.68 18.58
N VAL A 161 11.38 28.31 17.58
CA VAL A 161 10.42 29.17 16.85
C VAL A 161 8.99 28.78 17.14
N LEU A 162 8.74 27.47 17.24
CA LEU A 162 7.41 26.91 17.45
C LEU A 162 7.06 26.78 18.93
N PRO A 163 5.78 26.90 19.30
CA PRO A 163 5.33 26.57 20.63
C PRO A 163 5.66 25.12 20.99
N ALA A 164 6.02 24.83 22.23
CA ALA A 164 6.46 23.52 22.68
C ALA A 164 5.45 22.39 22.39
N TRP A 165 4.16 22.67 22.45
CA TRP A 165 3.11 21.68 22.14
C TRP A 165 3.05 21.29 20.65
N LEU A 166 3.59 22.13 19.75
CA LEU A 166 3.65 21.88 18.31
C LEU A 166 5.01 21.27 17.91
N ALA A 167 6.10 21.72 18.54
CA ALA A 167 7.44 21.19 18.32
C ALA A 167 7.59 19.76 18.91
N HIS A 168 6.97 19.52 20.08
CA HIS A 168 7.01 18.26 20.79
C HIS A 168 5.59 17.79 21.15
N PRO A 169 4.78 17.36 20.16
CA PRO A 169 3.43 16.89 20.44
C PRO A 169 3.46 15.61 21.29
N PRO A 170 2.43 15.39 22.12
CA PRO A 170 2.34 14.19 22.95
C PRO A 170 2.47 12.90 22.16
N VAL A 171 3.18 11.92 22.69
CA VAL A 171 3.49 10.65 22.01
C VAL A 171 2.22 9.88 21.60
N TRP A 172 1.17 9.94 22.42
CA TRP A 172 -0.12 9.30 22.13
C TRP A 172 -0.88 9.97 20.98
N LEU A 173 -0.50 11.19 20.58
CA LEU A 173 -1.13 11.93 19.48
C LEU A 173 -0.38 11.77 18.15
N THR A 174 0.79 11.15 18.15
CA THR A 174 1.68 11.03 16.99
C THR A 174 2.10 9.63 16.65
N ASN A 175 1.79 8.66 17.53
CA ASN A 175 2.19 7.27 17.35
C ASN A 175 1.00 6.31 17.46
N ASP A 176 1.22 5.09 17.00
CA ASP A 176 0.30 3.98 17.14
C ASP A 176 0.40 3.30 18.51
N VAL A 177 -0.57 2.43 18.83
CA VAL A 177 -0.67 1.74 20.13
C VAL A 177 0.56 0.88 20.44
N PHE A 178 1.14 0.22 19.42
CA PHE A 178 2.29 -0.66 19.62
C PHE A 178 3.55 0.14 19.91
N SER A 179 3.78 1.22 19.16
CA SER A 179 4.91 2.14 19.37
C SER A 179 4.82 2.83 20.72
N VAL A 180 3.64 3.30 21.11
CA VAL A 180 3.40 3.89 22.44
C VAL A 180 3.61 2.86 23.54
N GLY A 181 3.13 1.64 23.38
CA GLY A 181 3.34 0.57 24.36
C GLY A 181 4.81 0.28 24.61
N LYS A 182 5.65 0.26 23.57
CA LYS A 182 7.11 0.11 23.68
C LYS A 182 7.74 1.31 24.41
N LEU A 183 7.39 2.53 24.02
CA LEU A 183 7.90 3.75 24.65
C LEU A 183 7.54 3.87 26.12
N VAL A 184 6.33 3.49 26.52
CA VAL A 184 5.90 3.47 27.93
C VAL A 184 6.65 2.38 28.71
N SER A 185 6.94 1.23 28.11
CA SER A 185 7.74 0.19 28.76
C SER A 185 9.20 0.62 29.01
N GLU A 186 9.75 1.43 28.11
CA GLU A 186 11.10 1.99 28.24
C GLU A 186 11.14 3.21 29.18
N ASN A 187 10.08 4.00 29.22
CA ASN A 187 9.94 5.23 30.00
C ASN A 187 8.58 5.30 30.71
N PRO A 188 8.44 4.80 31.94
CA PRO A 188 7.18 4.75 32.69
C PRO A 188 6.56 6.14 32.98
N ASP A 189 7.33 7.21 32.87
CA ASP A 189 6.86 8.59 33.12
C ASP A 189 5.99 9.16 32.00
N ILE A 190 5.87 8.44 30.89
CA ILE A 190 5.03 8.87 29.77
C ILE A 190 3.55 8.65 30.12
N HIS A 191 2.84 9.74 30.37
CA HIS A 191 1.40 9.70 30.59
C HIS A 191 0.63 9.51 29.29
N VAL A 192 -0.04 8.37 29.16
CA VAL A 192 -0.93 8.07 28.04
C VAL A 192 -2.36 8.04 28.54
N PRO A 193 -3.29 8.81 27.96
CA PRO A 193 -4.70 8.73 28.35
C PRO A 193 -5.25 7.33 28.10
N THR A 194 -5.96 6.78 29.07
CA THR A 194 -6.58 5.46 28.97
C THR A 194 -8.09 5.57 29.04
N LEU A 195 -8.78 4.82 28.17
CA LEU A 195 -10.24 4.66 28.22
C LEU A 195 -10.57 3.18 28.39
N PHE A 196 -11.33 2.83 29.43
CA PHE A 196 -11.65 1.43 29.78
C PHE A 196 -10.40 0.53 29.93
N GLY A 197 -9.27 1.08 30.40
CA GLY A 197 -8.03 0.34 30.58
C GLY A 197 -7.20 0.15 29.31
N MET A 198 -7.64 0.65 28.15
CA MET A 198 -6.89 0.64 26.91
C MET A 198 -6.26 2.03 26.64
N PRO A 199 -4.98 2.10 26.22
CA PRO A 199 -4.36 3.37 25.88
C PRO A 199 -5.01 3.95 24.59
N ILE A 200 -5.37 5.23 24.65
CA ILE A 200 -5.85 5.96 23.48
C ILE A 200 -4.63 6.48 22.74
N CYS A 201 -4.39 5.97 21.55
CA CYS A 201 -3.32 6.42 20.68
C CYS A 201 -3.90 6.76 19.31
N ILE A 202 -3.64 7.97 18.85
CA ILE A 202 -4.16 8.49 17.56
C ILE A 202 -2.99 9.15 16.84
N ASN A 203 -2.65 8.66 15.65
CA ASN A 203 -1.66 9.33 14.81
C ASN A 203 -2.32 10.50 14.04
N LEU A 204 -2.47 11.64 14.72
CA LEU A 204 -3.15 12.81 14.18
C LEU A 204 -2.50 13.35 12.90
N PRO A 205 -1.16 13.53 12.80
CA PRO A 205 -0.54 13.99 11.56
C PRO A 205 -0.81 13.04 10.38
N ALA A 206 -0.78 11.72 10.61
CA ALA A 206 -1.11 10.74 9.57
C ALA A 206 -2.56 10.87 9.09
N ILE A 207 -3.50 11.05 10.00
CA ILE A 207 -4.91 11.27 9.66
C ILE A 207 -5.09 12.55 8.85
N LEU A 208 -4.48 13.63 9.29
CA LEU A 208 -4.60 14.94 8.63
C LEU A 208 -4.06 14.93 7.20
N ILE A 209 -2.88 14.32 6.96
CA ILE A 209 -2.32 14.25 5.61
C ILE A 209 -3.19 13.39 4.69
N VAL A 210 -3.72 12.27 5.20
CA VAL A 210 -4.63 11.41 4.45
C VAL A 210 -5.90 12.16 4.06
N LEU A 211 -6.53 12.87 5.01
CA LEU A 211 -7.72 13.67 4.74
C LEU A 211 -7.44 14.80 3.75
N LEU A 212 -6.29 15.47 3.87
CA LEU A 212 -5.87 16.52 2.96
C LEU A 212 -5.73 15.98 1.52
N ILE A 213 -4.98 14.89 1.34
CA ILE A 213 -4.79 14.27 0.02
C ILE A 213 -6.13 13.79 -0.54
N THR A 214 -6.95 13.15 0.28
CA THR A 214 -8.28 12.70 -0.13
C THR A 214 -9.15 13.87 -0.59
N ALA A 215 -9.14 14.98 0.15
CA ALA A 215 -9.91 16.19 -0.23
C ALA A 215 -9.42 16.78 -1.55
N ILE A 216 -8.11 16.77 -1.82
CA ILE A 216 -7.54 17.21 -3.09
C ILE A 216 -8.00 16.29 -4.22
N LEU A 217 -7.89 14.98 -4.05
CA LEU A 217 -8.27 14.00 -5.06
C LEU A 217 -9.77 13.99 -5.38
N VAL A 218 -10.63 14.28 -4.39
CA VAL A 218 -12.10 14.38 -4.61
C VAL A 218 -12.49 15.63 -5.35
N LYS A 219 -11.73 16.71 -5.19
CA LYS A 219 -12.02 17.98 -5.91
C LYS A 219 -11.50 18.02 -7.34
N GLY A 220 -10.54 17.15 -7.70
CA GLY A 220 -9.91 17.09 -9.02
C GLY A 220 -8.69 17.98 -9.09
#